data_08c831c2bc3f01574ed2f0bcacb77e4a
#
_entry.id   08c831c2bc3f01574ed2f0bcacb77e4a
#
_cell.length_a   1.000
_cell.length_b   1.000
_cell.length_c   1.000
_cell.angle_alpha   90.00
_cell.angle_beta   90.00
_cell.angle_gamma   90.00
#
_symmetry.space_group_name_H-M   'P 1'
#
loop_
_entity.id
_entity.type
_entity.pdbx_description
1 polymer ?
#
loop_
_entity_poly.entity_id
_entity_poly.type
_entity_poly.pdbx_seq_one_letter_code
_entity_poly.pdbx_strand_id
1 'polypeptide(L)'
;MDMVWIVLAVGAGACLALQASANGSLRGNLADPRYAAFFSICGTIVTAIVVMLFLRPSPPSLNAIRSAPWWNWIGGPLGALIVLAGAALTPKLGAAAFIAAMVGGQLFCSLLLDHFGFMNVPQQGLTLGRLTGAMMVFAGVVLVKYW
;
A
#
# COMPACT_ATOMS: atom_id res chain seq x y z
N MET A 1 -10.73 17.09 13.66
CA MET A 1 -11.12 15.78 13.08
C MET A 1 -10.02 15.20 12.19
N ASP A 2 -9.30 16.03 11.45
CA ASP A 2 -8.31 15.58 10.47
C ASP A 2 -7.07 14.90 11.08
N MET A 3 -6.66 15.32 12.30
CA MET A 3 -5.49 14.77 12.99
C MET A 3 -5.64 13.26 13.30
N VAL A 4 -6.82 12.81 13.68
CA VAL A 4 -7.07 11.37 13.97
C VAL A 4 -6.87 10.52 12.71
N TRP A 5 -7.38 10.99 11.57
CA TRP A 5 -7.21 10.28 10.30
C TRP A 5 -5.74 10.22 9.86
N ILE A 6 -5.00 11.30 10.09
CA ILE A 6 -3.56 11.34 9.82
C ILE A 6 -2.81 10.33 10.69
N VAL A 7 -3.10 10.29 11.99
CA VAL A 7 -2.48 9.32 12.92
C VAL A 7 -2.78 7.88 12.50
N LEU A 8 -4.03 7.59 12.12
CA LEU A 8 -4.41 6.26 11.64
C LEU A 8 -3.67 5.89 10.33
N ALA A 9 -3.52 6.84 9.42
CA ALA A 9 -2.77 6.62 8.18
C ALA A 9 -1.28 6.35 8.45
N VAL A 10 -0.66 7.08 9.39
CA VAL A 10 0.72 6.84 9.83
C VAL A 10 0.85 5.45 10.45
N GLY A 11 -0.12 5.04 11.29
CA GLY A 11 -0.16 3.70 11.86
C GLY A 11 -0.24 2.60 10.80
N ALA A 12 -1.09 2.79 9.78
CA ALA A 12 -1.18 1.87 8.65
C ALA A 12 0.15 1.79 7.87
N GLY A 13 0.84 2.93 7.68
CA GLY A 13 2.18 2.97 7.10
C GLY A 13 3.20 2.18 7.91
N ALA A 14 3.17 2.29 9.25
CA ALA A 14 4.04 1.51 10.12
C ALA A 14 3.76 -0.01 10.00
N CYS A 15 2.49 -0.43 9.93
CA CYS A 15 2.12 -1.82 9.69
C CYS A 15 2.69 -2.34 8.37
N LEU A 16 2.66 -1.51 7.32
CA LEU A 16 3.20 -1.87 6.01
C LEU A 16 4.72 -2.10 6.05
N ALA A 17 5.45 -1.26 6.80
CA ALA A 17 6.90 -1.42 7.00
C ALA A 17 7.23 -2.71 7.76
N LEU A 18 6.47 -3.02 8.81
CA LEU A 18 6.61 -4.28 9.56
C LEU A 18 6.30 -5.50 8.68
N GLN A 19 5.21 -5.44 7.90
CA GLN A 19 4.84 -6.50 6.96
C GLN A 19 5.94 -6.76 5.92
N ALA A 20 6.47 -5.71 5.29
CA ALA A 20 7.53 -5.84 4.31
C ALA A 20 8.81 -6.47 4.91
N SER A 21 9.17 -6.06 6.13
CA SER A 21 10.32 -6.60 6.86
C SER A 21 10.12 -8.07 7.24
N ALA A 22 8.93 -8.42 7.76
CA ALA A 22 8.58 -9.80 8.10
C ALA A 22 8.61 -10.72 6.87
N ASN A 23 8.05 -10.26 5.75
CA ASN A 23 8.06 -11.02 4.49
C ASN A 23 9.48 -11.15 3.92
N GLY A 24 10.31 -10.12 4.06
CA GLY A 24 11.72 -10.16 3.70
C GLY A 24 12.51 -11.18 4.52
N SER A 25 12.25 -11.28 5.82
CA SER A 25 12.81 -12.28 6.71
C SER A 25 12.32 -13.69 6.36
N LEU A 26 11.01 -13.86 6.17
CA LEU A 26 10.41 -15.14 5.80
C LEU A 26 10.97 -15.67 4.46
N ARG A 27 11.21 -14.78 3.50
CA ARG A 27 11.91 -15.14 2.26
C ARG A 27 13.28 -15.77 2.54
N GLY A 28 14.03 -15.26 3.51
CA GLY A 28 15.34 -15.83 3.90
C GLY A 28 15.22 -17.30 4.29
N ASN A 29 14.20 -17.64 5.08
CA ASN A 29 13.94 -19.01 5.51
C ASN A 29 13.39 -19.92 4.40
N LEU A 30 12.56 -19.37 3.52
CA LEU A 30 11.92 -20.13 2.44
C LEU A 30 12.74 -20.14 1.14
N ALA A 31 13.84 -19.38 1.08
CA ALA A 31 14.72 -19.20 -0.07
C ALA A 31 14.04 -18.61 -1.35
N ASP A 32 12.76 -18.23 -1.26
CA ASP A 32 12.00 -17.72 -2.41
C ASP A 32 10.97 -16.65 -1.97
N PRO A 33 10.99 -15.44 -2.56
CA PRO A 33 10.04 -14.39 -2.23
C PRO A 33 8.59 -14.71 -2.59
N ARG A 34 8.37 -15.61 -3.55
CA ARG A 34 7.02 -16.02 -3.99
C ARG A 34 6.29 -16.78 -2.90
N TYR A 35 6.97 -17.67 -2.19
CA TYR A 35 6.39 -18.38 -1.06
C TYR A 35 6.13 -17.44 0.14
N ALA A 36 7.05 -16.53 0.43
CA ALA A 36 6.84 -15.54 1.48
C ALA A 36 5.62 -14.67 1.19
N ALA A 37 5.46 -14.18 -0.05
CA ALA A 37 4.30 -13.44 -0.48
C ALA A 37 3.01 -14.28 -0.41
N PHE A 38 3.04 -15.52 -0.86
CA PHE A 38 1.89 -16.43 -0.81
C PHE A 38 1.39 -16.63 0.61
N PHE A 39 2.26 -16.99 1.55
CA PHE A 39 1.86 -17.17 2.96
C PHE A 39 1.38 -15.88 3.61
N SER A 40 1.99 -14.74 3.28
CA SER A 40 1.53 -13.43 3.75
C SER A 40 0.11 -13.11 3.24
N ILE A 41 -0.18 -13.39 1.97
CA ILE A 41 -1.51 -13.19 1.39
C ILE A 41 -2.54 -14.12 2.04
N CYS A 42 -2.19 -15.40 2.26
CA CYS A 42 -3.05 -16.32 3.02
C CYS A 42 -3.37 -15.76 4.41
N GLY A 43 -2.38 -15.24 5.13
CA GLY A 43 -2.59 -14.57 6.42
C GLY A 43 -3.52 -13.36 6.31
N THR A 44 -3.39 -12.56 5.25
CA THR A 44 -4.28 -11.42 4.99
C THR A 44 -5.72 -11.88 4.77
N ILE A 45 -5.95 -12.97 4.02
CA ILE A 45 -7.28 -13.54 3.80
C ILE A 45 -7.88 -14.02 5.12
N VAL A 46 -7.11 -14.75 5.92
CA VAL A 46 -7.57 -15.21 7.25
C VAL A 46 -7.95 -14.03 8.14
N THR A 47 -7.10 -13.00 8.19
CA THR A 47 -7.40 -11.78 8.96
C THR A 47 -8.67 -11.10 8.48
N ALA A 48 -8.87 -10.98 7.16
CA ALA A 48 -10.08 -10.40 6.58
C ALA A 48 -11.34 -11.20 6.97
N ILE A 49 -11.27 -12.54 6.94
CA ILE A 49 -12.38 -13.41 7.37
C ILE A 49 -12.68 -13.19 8.86
N VAL A 50 -11.66 -13.15 9.71
CA VAL A 50 -11.83 -12.91 11.15
C VAL A 50 -12.50 -11.56 11.41
N VAL A 51 -12.04 -10.50 10.72
CA VAL A 51 -12.66 -9.16 10.83
C VAL A 51 -14.13 -9.18 10.40
N MET A 52 -14.46 -9.86 9.29
CA MET A 52 -15.85 -10.00 8.82
C MET A 52 -16.73 -10.76 9.82
N LEU A 53 -16.21 -11.83 10.42
CA LEU A 53 -16.94 -12.60 11.44
C LEU A 53 -17.16 -11.80 12.73
N PHE A 54 -16.21 -10.95 13.09
CA PHE A 54 -16.30 -10.13 14.30
C PHE A 54 -17.22 -8.92 14.11
N LEU A 55 -17.05 -8.16 13.02
CA LEU A 55 -17.83 -6.96 12.75
C LEU A 55 -19.21 -7.23 12.17
N ARG A 56 -19.43 -8.39 11.56
CA ARG A 56 -20.71 -8.83 10.96
C ARG A 56 -21.39 -7.76 10.10
N PRO A 57 -20.72 -7.12 9.14
CA PRO A 57 -21.34 -6.10 8.29
C PRO A 57 -22.47 -6.71 7.46
N SER A 58 -23.49 -5.91 7.15
CA SER A 58 -24.56 -6.34 6.25
C SER A 58 -23.99 -6.67 4.88
N PRO A 59 -24.39 -7.78 4.24
CA PRO A 59 -23.88 -8.15 2.92
C PRO A 59 -24.27 -7.08 1.87
N PRO A 60 -23.39 -6.77 0.93
CA PRO A 60 -23.70 -5.83 -0.14
C PRO A 60 -24.80 -6.41 -1.06
N SER A 61 -25.62 -5.53 -1.65
CA SER A 61 -26.62 -5.97 -2.61
C SER A 61 -25.97 -6.48 -3.90
N LEU A 62 -26.60 -7.45 -4.56
CA LEU A 62 -26.13 -7.97 -5.86
C LEU A 62 -26.03 -6.87 -6.92
N ASN A 63 -26.92 -5.88 -6.87
CA ASN A 63 -26.87 -4.75 -7.81
C ASN A 63 -25.63 -3.88 -7.56
N ALA A 64 -25.25 -3.62 -6.31
CA ALA A 64 -24.03 -2.89 -5.99
C ALA A 64 -22.76 -3.61 -6.48
N ILE A 65 -22.75 -4.95 -6.37
CA ILE A 65 -21.62 -5.76 -6.87
C ILE A 65 -21.56 -5.70 -8.41
N ARG A 66 -22.69 -5.86 -9.09
CA ARG A 66 -22.74 -5.91 -10.56
C ARG A 66 -22.49 -4.55 -11.23
N SER A 67 -22.87 -3.46 -10.56
CA SER A 67 -22.66 -2.11 -11.08
C SER A 67 -21.26 -1.56 -10.83
N ALA A 68 -20.45 -2.25 -10.01
CA ALA A 68 -19.09 -1.83 -9.72
C ALA A 68 -18.21 -1.96 -10.98
N PRO A 69 -17.55 -0.89 -11.44
CA PRO A 69 -16.68 -0.94 -12.61
C PRO A 69 -15.47 -1.85 -12.33
N TRP A 70 -14.90 -2.41 -13.38
CA TRP A 70 -13.83 -3.42 -13.28
C TRP A 70 -12.62 -2.97 -12.48
N TRP A 71 -12.26 -1.68 -12.53
CA TRP A 71 -11.11 -1.14 -11.78
C TRP A 71 -11.28 -1.18 -10.26
N ASN A 72 -12.51 -1.30 -9.75
CA ASN A 72 -12.72 -1.47 -8.31
C ASN A 72 -12.20 -2.81 -7.79
N TRP A 73 -12.00 -3.78 -8.66
CA TRP A 73 -11.57 -5.14 -8.32
C TRP A 73 -10.05 -5.37 -8.42
N ILE A 74 -9.30 -4.41 -8.98
CA ILE A 74 -7.84 -4.56 -9.16
C ILE A 74 -7.04 -4.41 -7.87
N GLY A 75 -7.65 -3.88 -6.80
CA GLY A 75 -6.95 -3.65 -5.52
C GLY A 75 -6.33 -4.92 -4.93
N GLY A 76 -7.02 -6.06 -5.01
CA GLY A 76 -6.48 -7.34 -4.54
C GLY A 76 -5.23 -7.78 -5.30
N PRO A 77 -5.26 -7.93 -6.64
CA PRO A 77 -4.08 -8.23 -7.44
C PRO A 77 -2.91 -7.26 -7.24
N LEU A 78 -3.18 -5.95 -7.19
CA LEU A 78 -2.15 -4.93 -6.91
C LEU A 78 -1.54 -5.11 -5.51
N GLY A 79 -2.37 -5.40 -4.51
CA GLY A 79 -1.91 -5.71 -3.15
C GLY A 79 -0.98 -6.92 -3.12
N ALA A 80 -1.28 -7.98 -3.88
CA ALA A 80 -0.42 -9.15 -3.99
C ALA A 80 0.95 -8.81 -4.60
N LEU A 81 0.99 -7.95 -5.63
CA LEU A 81 2.24 -7.48 -6.22
C LEU A 81 3.06 -6.64 -5.23
N ILE A 82 2.42 -5.80 -4.42
CA ILE A 82 3.08 -5.01 -3.37
C ILE A 82 3.71 -5.94 -2.32
N VAL A 83 2.99 -6.97 -1.88
CA VAL A 83 3.50 -7.96 -0.92
C VAL A 83 4.69 -8.72 -1.49
N LEU A 84 4.62 -9.14 -2.75
CA LEU A 84 5.73 -9.81 -3.45
C LEU A 84 6.95 -8.87 -3.58
N ALA A 85 6.73 -7.61 -3.94
CA ALA A 85 7.80 -6.61 -4.01
C ALA A 85 8.46 -6.41 -2.64
N GLY A 86 7.68 -6.32 -1.55
CA GLY A 86 8.19 -6.24 -0.18
C GLY A 86 9.09 -7.43 0.17
N ALA A 87 8.62 -8.65 -0.07
CA ALA A 87 9.40 -9.86 0.17
C ALA A 87 10.70 -9.92 -0.67
N ALA A 88 10.63 -9.44 -1.92
CA ALA A 88 11.75 -9.53 -2.86
C ALA A 88 12.79 -8.41 -2.69
N LEU A 89 12.36 -7.19 -2.38
CA LEU A 89 13.19 -6.00 -2.43
C LEU A 89 13.68 -5.53 -1.06
N THR A 90 12.92 -5.74 0.02
CA THR A 90 13.34 -5.32 1.36
C THR A 90 14.72 -5.89 1.75
N PRO A 91 15.03 -7.17 1.53
CA PRO A 91 16.37 -7.68 1.83
C PRO A 91 17.50 -7.11 0.98
N LYS A 92 17.18 -6.55 -0.20
CA LYS A 92 18.16 -5.97 -1.11
C LYS A 92 18.44 -4.49 -0.84
N LEU A 93 17.39 -3.75 -0.50
CA LEU A 93 17.42 -2.29 -0.36
C LEU A 93 17.59 -1.85 1.11
N GLY A 94 17.21 -2.71 2.05
CA GLY A 94 16.91 -2.34 3.42
C GLY A 94 15.48 -1.84 3.57
N ALA A 95 14.89 -2.02 4.76
CA ALA A 95 13.48 -1.70 5.00
C ALA A 95 13.19 -0.21 4.81
N ALA A 96 14.03 0.68 5.33
CA ALA A 96 13.82 2.13 5.24
C ALA A 96 13.85 2.62 3.78
N ALA A 97 14.86 2.21 3.00
CA ALA A 97 14.98 2.62 1.60
C ALA A 97 13.86 2.04 0.73
N PHE A 98 13.44 0.78 0.97
CA PHE A 98 12.30 0.18 0.27
C PHE A 98 11.02 0.96 0.54
N ILE A 99 10.70 1.24 1.82
CA ILE A 99 9.49 1.97 2.19
C ILE A 99 9.53 3.41 1.67
N ALA A 100 10.67 4.10 1.78
CA ALA A 100 10.81 5.45 1.26
C ALA A 100 10.53 5.51 -0.26
N ALA A 101 11.13 4.60 -1.04
CA ALA A 101 10.90 4.50 -2.47
C ALA A 101 9.45 4.18 -2.82
N MET A 102 8.83 3.26 -2.07
CA MET A 102 7.43 2.89 -2.25
C MET A 102 6.48 4.07 -1.97
N VAL A 103 6.70 4.81 -0.88
CA VAL A 103 5.93 6.02 -0.56
C VAL A 103 6.09 7.09 -1.64
N GLY A 104 7.30 7.28 -2.16
CA GLY A 104 7.54 8.18 -3.31
C GLY A 104 6.71 7.79 -4.53
N GLY A 105 6.71 6.52 -4.90
CA GLY A 105 5.89 6.00 -6.00
C GLY A 105 4.38 6.13 -5.76
N GLN A 106 3.92 5.84 -4.54
CA GLN A 106 2.53 6.01 -4.15
C GLN A 106 2.09 7.48 -4.23
N LEU A 107 2.90 8.40 -3.72
CA LEU A 107 2.60 9.83 -3.77
C LEU A 107 2.53 10.35 -5.20
N PHE A 108 3.47 9.96 -6.06
CA PHE A 108 3.45 10.33 -7.47
C PHE A 108 2.17 9.85 -8.17
N CYS A 109 1.83 8.57 -8.01
CA CYS A 109 0.61 8.00 -8.58
C CYS A 109 -0.64 8.69 -8.03
N SER A 110 -0.71 8.96 -6.73
CA SER A 110 -1.84 9.63 -6.09
C SER A 110 -2.03 11.07 -6.61
N LEU A 111 -0.95 11.81 -6.86
CA LEU A 111 -1.04 13.15 -7.46
C LEU A 111 -1.63 13.11 -8.86
N LEU A 112 -1.30 12.09 -9.66
CA LEU A 112 -1.91 11.92 -10.99
C LEU A 112 -3.38 11.54 -10.89
N LEU A 113 -3.74 10.60 -10.01
CA LEU A 113 -5.13 10.20 -9.78
C LEU A 113 -5.99 11.40 -9.35
N ASP A 114 -5.51 12.18 -8.40
CA ASP A 114 -6.18 13.39 -7.90
C ASP A 114 -6.31 14.46 -8.99
N HIS A 115 -5.25 14.68 -9.78
CA HIS A 115 -5.25 15.72 -10.81
C HIS A 115 -6.27 15.44 -11.90
N PHE A 116 -6.37 14.20 -12.35
CA PHE A 116 -7.27 13.79 -13.42
C PHE A 116 -8.63 13.31 -12.92
N GLY A 117 -8.83 13.13 -11.62
CA GLY A 117 -10.06 12.58 -11.04
C GLY A 117 -10.32 11.13 -11.47
N PHE A 118 -9.26 10.35 -11.76
CA PHE A 118 -9.41 8.96 -12.15
C PHE A 118 -10.01 8.11 -11.03
N MET A 119 -10.68 7.01 -11.39
CA MET A 119 -11.27 6.05 -10.47
C MET A 119 -12.30 6.66 -9.49
N ASN A 120 -13.00 7.73 -9.91
CA ASN A 120 -13.98 8.47 -9.11
C ASN A 120 -13.41 9.14 -7.85
N VAL A 121 -12.10 9.40 -7.81
CA VAL A 121 -11.49 10.18 -6.74
C VAL A 121 -11.84 11.67 -6.97
N PRO A 122 -12.17 12.44 -5.90
CA PRO A 122 -12.41 13.87 -6.03
C PRO A 122 -11.21 14.58 -6.68
N GLN A 123 -11.48 15.27 -7.79
CA GLN A 123 -10.43 15.96 -8.53
C GLN A 123 -9.81 17.08 -7.72
N GLN A 124 -8.49 17.06 -7.60
CA GLN A 124 -7.70 18.08 -6.93
C GLN A 124 -6.51 18.48 -7.80
N GLY A 125 -6.50 19.73 -8.26
CA GLY A 125 -5.43 20.24 -9.12
C GLY A 125 -4.06 20.18 -8.46
N LEU A 126 -3.02 20.05 -9.29
CA LEU A 126 -1.64 20.17 -8.86
C LEU A 126 -1.38 21.62 -8.46
N THR A 127 -1.10 21.85 -7.17
CA THR A 127 -0.65 23.14 -6.65
C THR A 127 0.87 23.13 -6.45
N LEU A 128 1.46 24.31 -6.40
CA LEU A 128 2.90 24.43 -6.13
C LEU A 128 3.28 23.78 -4.79
N GLY A 129 2.43 23.89 -3.75
CA GLY A 129 2.65 23.24 -2.46
C GLY A 129 2.64 21.71 -2.55
N ARG A 130 1.73 21.12 -3.34
CA ARG A 130 1.69 19.67 -3.56
C ARG A 130 2.92 19.17 -4.32
N LEU A 131 3.37 19.92 -5.33
CA LEU A 131 4.58 19.59 -6.08
C LEU A 131 5.83 19.69 -5.22
N THR A 132 5.98 20.76 -4.45
CA THR A 132 7.14 20.91 -3.54
C THR A 132 7.15 19.83 -2.47
N GLY A 133 5.99 19.48 -1.87
CA GLY A 133 5.89 18.36 -0.94
C GLY A 133 6.33 17.02 -1.56
N ALA A 134 5.90 16.73 -2.78
CA ALA A 134 6.32 15.54 -3.50
C ALA A 134 7.83 15.54 -3.78
N MET A 135 8.39 16.65 -4.21
CA MET A 135 9.84 16.80 -4.43
C MET A 135 10.63 16.56 -3.14
N MET A 136 10.15 17.03 -2.00
CA MET A 136 10.79 16.79 -0.69
C MET A 136 10.78 15.29 -0.33
N VAL A 137 9.68 14.57 -0.63
CA VAL A 137 9.63 13.12 -0.41
C VAL A 137 10.65 12.41 -1.30
N PHE A 138 10.75 12.76 -2.58
CA PHE A 138 11.74 12.16 -3.47
C PHE A 138 13.19 12.48 -3.03
N ALA A 139 13.46 13.71 -2.60
CA ALA A 139 14.75 14.05 -2.01
C ALA A 139 15.04 13.21 -0.75
N GLY A 140 14.04 13.00 0.11
CA GLY A 140 14.13 12.11 1.28
C GLY A 140 14.44 10.66 0.91
N VAL A 141 13.85 10.14 -0.18
CA VAL A 141 14.16 8.78 -0.69
C VAL A 141 15.65 8.65 -1.01
N VAL A 142 16.21 9.64 -1.72
CA VAL A 142 17.63 9.65 -2.08
C VAL A 142 18.51 9.69 -0.83
N LEU A 143 18.18 10.58 0.11
CA LEU A 143 18.93 10.71 1.37
C LEU A 143 18.90 9.41 2.16
N VAL A 144 17.73 8.79 2.37
CA VAL A 144 17.59 7.52 3.12
C VAL A 144 18.33 6.37 2.45
N LYS A 145 18.51 6.42 1.11
CA LYS A 145 19.20 5.35 0.38
C LYS A 145 20.71 5.48 0.43
N TYR A 146 21.25 6.69 0.43
CA TYR A 146 22.69 6.92 0.18
C TYR A 146 23.43 7.55 1.37
N TRP A 147 22.74 7.96 2.42
CA TRP A 147 23.27 8.54 3.66
C TRP A 147 22.69 7.86 4.90
#